data_a7e2bb5dac9141097c52c051477586db
#
_entry.id   a7e2bb5dac9141097c52c051477586db
#
_cell.length_a   1.000
_cell.length_b   1.000
_cell.length_c   1.000
_cell.angle_alpha   90.00
_cell.angle_beta   90.00
_cell.angle_gamma   90.00
#
_symmetry.space_group_name_H-M   'P 1'
#
loop_
_entity.id
_entity.type
_entity.pdbx_description
1 polymer ?
#
loop_
_entity_poly.entity_id
_entity_poly.type
_entity_poly.pdbx_seq_one_letter_code
_entity_poly.pdbx_strand_id
1 'polypeptide(L)'
;TFHVAAIISMLIVIIVTLVETSADILAVGDIIETKVDSKRLGNGLRADMISSVLAPIFGSFTQSAFAQNVGLVAVTGVKSRYVVASAGLILVTLGLLPVMGRLVAAVPTAVLGGAGVVLFGTVAASGIRTLSKVDYRNNMNLIIVATSIGFGMIPIAAPTFYHHFPAWFETIFHSGISSAAIMAILLNLVFNHVKTGNSDQQSVFVAASDRTLRYQDVAGLSEGDYFKDGKLFDSDGKEVPIVLEDEHAPAAARPRSATSAAASHV
;
A
#
# COMPACT_ATOMS: atom_id res chain seq x y z
N THR A 1 6.59 -31.11 12.59
CA THR A 1 6.81 -30.42 13.88
C THR A 1 6.30 -28.98 13.74
N PHE A 2 5.44 -28.56 14.65
CA PHE A 2 4.92 -27.19 14.68
C PHE A 2 5.82 -26.34 15.59
N HIS A 3 6.35 -25.25 15.05
CA HIS A 3 7.15 -24.27 15.81
C HIS A 3 6.34 -23.00 15.98
N VAL A 4 5.98 -22.67 17.22
CA VAL A 4 5.13 -21.50 17.53
C VAL A 4 5.73 -20.20 17.03
N ALA A 5 7.05 -20.01 17.16
CA ALA A 5 7.73 -18.81 16.66
C ALA A 5 7.63 -18.67 15.14
N ALA A 6 7.73 -19.77 14.39
CA ALA A 6 7.56 -19.76 12.95
C ALA A 6 6.10 -19.43 12.55
N ILE A 7 5.12 -19.95 13.29
CA ILE A 7 3.70 -19.64 13.07
C ILE A 7 3.46 -18.14 13.28
N ILE A 8 3.98 -17.55 14.35
CA ILE A 8 3.85 -16.12 14.64
C ILE A 8 4.52 -15.28 13.54
N SER A 9 5.74 -15.65 13.14
CA SER A 9 6.45 -14.96 12.05
C SER A 9 5.65 -14.99 10.75
N MET A 10 5.12 -16.15 10.37
CA MET A 10 4.29 -16.28 9.16
C MET A 10 2.96 -15.54 9.27
N LEU A 11 2.35 -15.48 10.45
CA LEU A 11 1.13 -14.71 10.67
C LEU A 11 1.38 -13.21 10.44
N ILE A 12 2.51 -12.69 10.89
CA ILE A 12 2.90 -11.29 10.64
C ILE A 12 3.08 -11.05 9.14
N VAL A 13 3.78 -11.96 8.44
CA VAL A 13 3.97 -11.87 6.98
C VAL A 13 2.61 -11.88 6.26
N ILE A 14 1.68 -12.75 6.65
CA ILE A 14 0.33 -12.82 6.05
C ILE A 14 -0.44 -11.51 6.28
N ILE A 15 -0.34 -10.90 7.46
CA ILE A 15 -0.99 -9.61 7.73
C ILE A 15 -0.42 -8.52 6.80
N VAL A 16 0.91 -8.49 6.63
CA VAL A 16 1.56 -7.53 5.71
C VAL A 16 1.10 -7.75 4.27
N THR A 17 1.07 -9.00 3.82
CA THR A 17 0.56 -9.38 2.49
C THR A 17 -0.90 -8.95 2.29
N LEU A 18 -1.74 -9.12 3.30
CA LEU A 18 -3.15 -8.71 3.26
C LEU A 18 -3.30 -7.18 3.10
N VAL A 19 -2.46 -6.41 3.78
CA VAL A 19 -2.41 -4.94 3.63
C VAL A 19 -1.94 -4.56 2.23
N GLU A 20 -0.90 -5.21 1.71
CA GLU A 20 -0.38 -5.01 0.35
C GLU A 20 -1.46 -5.29 -0.70
N THR A 21 -2.08 -6.46 -0.66
CA THR A 21 -3.18 -6.83 -1.58
C THR A 21 -4.35 -5.84 -1.49
N SER A 22 -4.64 -5.32 -0.29
CA SER A 22 -5.68 -4.29 -0.12
C SER A 22 -5.33 -3.01 -0.87
N ALA A 23 -4.08 -2.56 -0.77
CA ALA A 23 -3.59 -1.38 -1.48
C ALA A 23 -3.64 -1.57 -3.01
N ASP A 24 -3.27 -2.76 -3.51
CA ASP A 24 -3.31 -3.09 -4.93
C ASP A 24 -4.75 -3.11 -5.48
N ILE A 25 -5.70 -3.68 -4.74
CA ILE A 25 -7.12 -3.69 -5.13
C ILE A 25 -7.66 -2.26 -5.22
N LEU A 26 -7.32 -1.40 -4.26
CA LEU A 26 -7.73 0.01 -4.28
C LEU A 26 -7.07 0.75 -5.45
N ALA A 27 -5.78 0.54 -5.69
CA ALA A 27 -5.06 1.17 -6.81
C ALA A 27 -5.62 0.75 -8.18
N VAL A 28 -6.00 -0.52 -8.34
CA VAL A 28 -6.71 -0.98 -9.55
C VAL A 28 -8.08 -0.32 -9.65
N GLY A 29 -8.81 -0.20 -8.54
CA GLY A 29 -10.10 0.50 -8.47
C GLY A 29 -10.00 1.93 -9.02
N ASP A 30 -8.98 2.67 -8.60
CA ASP A 30 -8.70 4.03 -9.07
C ASP A 30 -8.40 4.07 -10.57
N ILE A 31 -7.56 3.13 -11.09
CA ILE A 31 -7.20 3.07 -12.51
C ILE A 31 -8.40 2.76 -13.41
N ILE A 32 -9.29 1.88 -12.95
CA ILE A 32 -10.50 1.51 -13.70
C ILE A 32 -11.70 2.42 -13.42
N GLU A 33 -11.49 3.46 -12.60
CA GLU A 33 -12.52 4.44 -12.21
C GLU A 33 -13.75 3.80 -11.56
N THR A 34 -13.53 2.79 -10.73
CA THR A 34 -14.60 2.04 -10.08
C THR A 34 -14.46 2.16 -8.57
N LYS A 35 -15.54 2.52 -7.87
CA LYS A 35 -15.56 2.53 -6.40
C LYS A 35 -15.40 1.10 -5.87
N VAL A 36 -14.40 0.92 -4.98
CA VAL A 36 -14.17 -0.34 -4.28
C VAL A 36 -14.81 -0.24 -2.91
N ASP A 37 -15.98 -0.84 -2.76
CA ASP A 37 -16.66 -0.96 -1.48
C ASP A 37 -16.02 -2.04 -0.59
N SER A 38 -16.33 -2.03 0.71
CA SER A 38 -15.81 -2.99 1.68
C SER A 38 -16.12 -4.45 1.31
N LYS A 39 -17.26 -4.69 0.66
CA LYS A 39 -17.67 -6.04 0.22
C LYS A 39 -16.80 -6.53 -0.93
N ARG A 40 -16.52 -5.65 -1.91
CA ARG A 40 -15.65 -5.97 -3.06
C ARG A 40 -14.22 -6.19 -2.61
N LEU A 41 -13.70 -5.31 -1.74
CA LEU A 41 -12.38 -5.47 -1.12
C LEU A 41 -12.28 -6.80 -0.37
N GLY A 42 -13.25 -7.08 0.51
CA GLY A 42 -13.28 -8.33 1.28
C GLY A 42 -13.36 -9.58 0.41
N ASN A 43 -14.07 -9.54 -0.72
CA ASN A 43 -14.13 -10.66 -1.66
C ASN A 43 -12.79 -10.87 -2.38
N GLY A 44 -12.10 -9.79 -2.77
CA GLY A 44 -10.75 -9.86 -3.35
C GLY A 44 -9.74 -10.47 -2.38
N LEU A 45 -9.74 -10.00 -1.14
CA LEU A 45 -8.87 -10.54 -0.08
C LEU A 45 -9.15 -12.01 0.22
N ARG A 46 -10.43 -12.42 0.24
CA ARG A 46 -10.77 -13.85 0.42
C ARG A 46 -10.24 -14.71 -0.72
N ALA A 47 -10.33 -14.25 -1.96
CA ALA A 47 -9.81 -14.99 -3.11
C ALA A 47 -8.28 -15.17 -3.01
N ASP A 48 -7.57 -14.12 -2.64
CA ASP A 48 -6.12 -14.13 -2.43
C ASP A 48 -5.72 -15.08 -1.29
N MET A 49 -6.39 -14.97 -0.14
CA MET A 49 -6.11 -15.83 1.01
C MET A 49 -6.46 -17.30 0.77
N ILE A 50 -7.52 -17.60 -0.01
CA ILE A 50 -7.84 -18.99 -0.40
C ILE A 50 -6.72 -19.58 -1.25
N SER A 51 -6.15 -18.82 -2.17
CA SER A 51 -5.01 -19.29 -2.97
C SER A 51 -3.80 -19.61 -2.08
N SER A 52 -3.55 -18.79 -1.07
CA SER A 52 -2.49 -19.01 -0.07
C SER A 52 -2.72 -20.26 0.80
N VAL A 53 -3.97 -20.60 1.11
CA VAL A 53 -4.31 -21.85 1.83
C VAL A 53 -4.08 -23.09 0.95
N LEU A 54 -4.34 -22.99 -0.36
CA LEU A 54 -4.15 -24.08 -1.30
C LEU A 54 -2.67 -24.27 -1.70
N ALA A 55 -1.88 -23.20 -1.69
CA ALA A 55 -0.50 -23.21 -2.17
C ALA A 55 0.38 -24.32 -1.53
N PRO A 56 0.37 -24.56 -0.21
CA PRO A 56 1.17 -25.61 0.42
C PRO A 56 0.82 -27.03 -0.04
N ILE A 57 -0.45 -27.28 -0.45
CA ILE A 57 -0.89 -28.58 -0.97
C ILE A 57 -0.15 -28.90 -2.27
N PHE A 58 0.16 -27.88 -3.06
CA PHE A 58 0.92 -27.98 -4.31
C PHE A 58 2.42 -27.74 -4.12
N GLY A 59 2.93 -27.69 -2.86
CA GLY A 59 4.33 -27.45 -2.56
C GLY A 59 4.80 -26.02 -2.85
N SER A 60 3.89 -25.06 -2.89
CA SER A 60 4.19 -23.65 -3.13
C SER A 60 4.15 -22.83 -1.84
N PHE A 61 4.56 -21.57 -1.94
CA PHE A 61 4.55 -20.59 -0.84
C PHE A 61 3.23 -19.81 -0.81
N THR A 62 3.07 -18.96 0.22
CA THR A 62 1.98 -17.99 0.32
C THR A 62 1.88 -17.16 -0.96
N GLN A 63 0.67 -16.96 -1.43
CA GLN A 63 0.40 -16.17 -2.62
C GLN A 63 0.11 -14.72 -2.22
N SER A 64 0.44 -13.78 -3.10
CA SER A 64 0.12 -12.35 -2.97
C SER A 64 -0.28 -11.79 -4.33
N ALA A 65 -1.05 -10.72 -4.32
CA ALA A 65 -1.30 -9.94 -5.53
C ALA A 65 0.03 -9.44 -6.12
N PHE A 66 0.12 -9.41 -7.45
CA PHE A 66 1.32 -8.98 -8.14
C PHE A 66 1.23 -7.48 -8.48
N ALA A 67 1.73 -6.64 -7.57
CA ALA A 67 1.64 -5.18 -7.61
C ALA A 67 2.11 -4.55 -8.94
N GLN A 68 3.10 -5.16 -9.61
CA GLN A 68 3.60 -4.70 -10.90
C GLN A 68 2.53 -4.74 -12.01
N ASN A 69 1.57 -5.65 -11.91
CA ASN A 69 0.46 -5.71 -12.86
C ASN A 69 -0.48 -4.52 -12.76
N VAL A 70 -0.56 -3.85 -11.60
CA VAL A 70 -1.32 -2.61 -11.43
C VAL A 70 -0.78 -1.54 -12.37
N GLY A 71 0.55 -1.37 -12.41
CA GLY A 71 1.23 -0.47 -13.34
C GLY A 71 1.01 -0.86 -14.81
N LEU A 72 1.01 -2.17 -15.10
CA LEU A 72 0.77 -2.66 -16.44
C LEU A 72 -0.65 -2.32 -16.93
N VAL A 73 -1.66 -2.48 -16.09
CA VAL A 73 -3.06 -2.10 -16.39
C VAL A 73 -3.15 -0.59 -16.68
N ALA A 74 -2.45 0.24 -15.89
CA ALA A 74 -2.44 1.69 -16.11
C ALA A 74 -1.82 2.07 -17.47
N VAL A 75 -0.71 1.42 -17.85
CA VAL A 75 0.01 1.73 -19.10
C VAL A 75 -0.70 1.17 -20.32
N THR A 76 -1.20 -0.06 -20.25
CA THR A 76 -1.83 -0.73 -21.41
C THR A 76 -3.29 -0.32 -21.63
N GLY A 77 -3.95 0.20 -20.59
CA GLY A 77 -5.39 0.52 -20.63
C GLY A 77 -6.30 -0.71 -20.72
N VAL A 78 -5.75 -1.93 -20.60
CA VAL A 78 -6.54 -3.18 -20.66
C VAL A 78 -7.19 -3.44 -19.32
N LYS A 79 -8.46 -3.08 -19.21
CA LYS A 79 -9.25 -3.13 -17.95
C LYS A 79 -10.13 -4.39 -17.84
N SER A 80 -9.96 -5.38 -18.71
CA SER A 80 -10.84 -6.56 -18.76
C SER A 80 -10.43 -7.65 -17.78
N ARG A 81 -11.34 -8.05 -16.89
CA ARG A 81 -11.16 -9.19 -15.98
C ARG A 81 -10.89 -10.52 -16.69
N TYR A 82 -11.37 -10.67 -17.91
CA TYR A 82 -11.17 -11.89 -18.70
C TYR A 82 -9.72 -12.10 -19.13
N VAL A 83 -8.94 -11.03 -19.28
CA VAL A 83 -7.50 -11.11 -19.57
C VAL A 83 -6.77 -11.78 -18.42
N VAL A 84 -7.07 -11.38 -17.16
CA VAL A 84 -6.48 -12.00 -15.97
C VAL A 84 -6.91 -13.45 -15.83
N ALA A 85 -8.20 -13.75 -16.07
CA ALA A 85 -8.70 -15.13 -16.04
C ALA A 85 -8.01 -16.01 -17.10
N SER A 86 -7.82 -15.49 -18.32
CA SER A 86 -7.11 -16.21 -19.39
C SER A 86 -5.64 -16.42 -19.03
N ALA A 87 -4.97 -15.44 -18.45
CA ALA A 87 -3.60 -15.57 -17.96
C ALA A 87 -3.51 -16.66 -16.87
N GLY A 88 -4.46 -16.69 -15.93
CA GLY A 88 -4.56 -17.75 -14.92
C GLY A 88 -4.71 -19.15 -15.55
N LEU A 89 -5.57 -19.29 -16.55
CA LEU A 89 -5.75 -20.56 -17.26
C LEU A 89 -4.47 -20.99 -17.98
N ILE A 90 -3.76 -20.07 -18.63
CA ILE A 90 -2.46 -20.34 -19.27
C ILE A 90 -1.45 -20.80 -18.22
N LEU A 91 -1.35 -20.13 -17.06
CA LEU A 91 -0.44 -20.52 -16.00
C LEU A 91 -0.74 -21.91 -15.44
N VAL A 92 -2.03 -22.25 -15.22
CA VAL A 92 -2.43 -23.60 -14.82
C VAL A 92 -2.01 -24.63 -15.86
N THR A 93 -2.26 -24.36 -17.14
CA THR A 93 -1.87 -25.27 -18.24
C THR A 93 -0.35 -25.48 -18.29
N LEU A 94 0.42 -24.40 -18.15
CA LEU A 94 1.89 -24.47 -18.09
C LEU A 94 2.37 -25.24 -16.84
N GLY A 95 1.71 -25.06 -15.70
CA GLY A 95 2.03 -25.77 -14.45
C GLY A 95 1.77 -27.29 -14.53
N LEU A 96 0.79 -27.71 -15.33
CA LEU A 96 0.49 -29.12 -15.57
C LEU A 96 1.50 -29.81 -16.51
N LEU A 97 2.34 -29.04 -17.21
CA LEU A 97 3.34 -29.56 -18.12
C LEU A 97 4.70 -29.70 -17.41
N PRO A 98 5.16 -30.91 -17.06
CA PRO A 98 6.43 -31.13 -16.34
C PRO A 98 7.66 -30.58 -17.08
N VAL A 99 7.55 -30.47 -18.41
CA VAL A 99 8.61 -29.96 -19.29
C VAL A 99 8.89 -28.49 -19.02
N MET A 100 7.86 -27.70 -18.65
CA MET A 100 8.00 -26.27 -18.34
C MET A 100 8.91 -26.02 -17.14
N GLY A 101 8.77 -26.80 -16.08
CA GLY A 101 9.66 -26.71 -14.92
C GLY A 101 11.13 -26.96 -15.28
N ARG A 102 11.41 -27.94 -16.16
CA ARG A 102 12.76 -28.22 -16.65
C ARG A 102 13.30 -27.10 -17.53
N LEU A 103 12.44 -26.51 -18.36
CA LEU A 103 12.81 -25.38 -19.21
C LEU A 103 13.17 -24.14 -18.39
N VAL A 104 12.40 -23.85 -17.39
CA VAL A 104 12.68 -22.72 -16.43
C VAL A 104 13.96 -22.99 -15.64
N ALA A 105 14.18 -24.23 -15.20
CA ALA A 105 15.40 -24.62 -14.48
C ALA A 105 16.66 -24.57 -15.37
N ALA A 106 16.52 -24.63 -16.70
CA ALA A 106 17.63 -24.51 -17.65
C ALA A 106 18.06 -23.04 -17.87
N VAL A 107 17.30 -22.06 -17.41
CA VAL A 107 17.66 -20.64 -17.55
C VAL A 107 18.92 -20.34 -16.73
N PRO A 108 19.98 -19.76 -17.33
CA PRO A 108 21.21 -19.43 -16.60
C PRO A 108 20.94 -18.47 -15.45
N THR A 109 21.57 -18.73 -14.29
CA THR A 109 21.41 -17.90 -13.07
C THR A 109 21.79 -16.44 -13.29
N ALA A 110 22.75 -16.16 -14.19
CA ALA A 110 23.12 -14.78 -14.55
C ALA A 110 21.97 -14.01 -15.22
N VAL A 111 21.17 -14.68 -16.07
CA VAL A 111 19.99 -14.08 -16.71
C VAL A 111 18.91 -13.82 -15.66
N LEU A 112 18.66 -14.80 -14.78
CA LEU A 112 17.70 -14.65 -13.68
C LEU A 112 18.12 -13.53 -12.72
N GLY A 113 19.44 -13.42 -12.42
CA GLY A 113 19.98 -12.34 -11.59
C GLY A 113 19.76 -10.97 -12.22
N GLY A 114 20.04 -10.80 -13.50
CA GLY A 114 19.81 -9.55 -14.22
C GLY A 114 18.33 -9.14 -14.25
N ALA A 115 17.45 -10.09 -14.56
CA ALA A 115 16.00 -9.87 -14.52
C ALA A 115 15.53 -9.54 -13.08
N GLY A 116 16.10 -10.23 -12.09
CA GLY A 116 15.81 -10.03 -10.67
C GLY A 116 16.10 -8.59 -10.22
N VAL A 117 17.23 -8.01 -10.61
CA VAL A 117 17.58 -6.62 -10.27
C VAL A 117 16.49 -5.65 -10.75
N VAL A 118 16.03 -5.80 -11.99
CA VAL A 118 14.97 -4.96 -12.55
C VAL A 118 13.64 -5.17 -11.80
N LEU A 119 13.25 -6.45 -11.60
CA LEU A 119 12.00 -6.78 -10.91
C LEU A 119 11.98 -6.25 -9.48
N PHE A 120 13.01 -6.52 -8.68
CA PHE A 120 13.08 -6.02 -7.30
C PHE A 120 13.24 -4.50 -7.24
N GLY A 121 13.89 -3.89 -8.23
CA GLY A 121 13.93 -2.43 -8.38
C GLY A 121 12.53 -1.84 -8.59
N THR A 122 11.68 -2.46 -9.40
CA THR A 122 10.29 -2.01 -9.58
C THR A 122 9.45 -2.18 -8.33
N VAL A 123 9.65 -3.25 -7.55
CA VAL A 123 9.00 -3.44 -6.25
C VAL A 123 9.42 -2.34 -5.27
N ALA A 124 10.73 -2.04 -5.20
CA ALA A 124 11.22 -0.95 -4.35
C ALA A 124 10.63 0.41 -4.76
N ALA A 125 10.56 0.70 -6.05
CA ALA A 125 9.92 1.92 -6.56
C ALA A 125 8.43 1.99 -6.21
N SER A 126 7.72 0.87 -6.27
CA SER A 126 6.32 0.78 -5.82
C SER A 126 6.18 1.05 -4.33
N GLY A 127 7.09 0.52 -3.52
CA GLY A 127 7.15 0.82 -2.07
C GLY A 127 7.34 2.31 -1.79
N ILE A 128 8.27 2.97 -2.50
CA ILE A 128 8.50 4.42 -2.40
C ILE A 128 7.22 5.19 -2.78
N ARG A 129 6.55 4.79 -3.86
CA ARG A 129 5.28 5.40 -4.27
C ARG A 129 4.19 5.23 -3.23
N THR A 130 4.12 4.10 -2.54
CA THR A 130 3.17 3.88 -1.44
C THR A 130 3.52 4.76 -0.24
N LEU A 131 4.79 4.86 0.12
CA LEU A 131 5.26 5.74 1.20
C LEU A 131 5.02 7.22 0.90
N SER A 132 5.03 7.65 -0.37
CA SER A 132 4.73 9.04 -0.73
C SER A 132 3.30 9.50 -0.40
N LYS A 133 2.39 8.56 -0.13
CA LYS A 133 1.02 8.85 0.31
C LYS A 133 0.91 9.15 1.82
N VAL A 134 1.98 8.92 2.58
CA VAL A 134 2.02 9.18 4.02
C VAL A 134 2.15 10.68 4.25
N ASP A 135 1.40 11.21 5.21
CA ASP A 135 1.54 12.62 5.61
C ASP A 135 2.81 12.83 6.45
N TYR A 136 3.84 13.35 5.81
CA TYR A 136 5.13 13.68 6.43
C TYR A 136 5.16 15.07 7.09
N ARG A 137 4.08 15.85 7.05
CA ARG A 137 3.97 17.10 7.84
C ARG A 137 4.01 16.77 9.33
N ASN A 138 3.54 15.57 9.69
CA ASN A 138 3.74 15.02 11.02
C ASN A 138 5.13 14.35 11.11
N ASN A 139 6.06 14.97 11.85
CA ASN A 139 7.40 14.43 12.08
C ASN A 139 7.40 13.03 12.70
N MET A 140 6.36 12.66 13.45
CA MET A 140 6.25 11.32 14.03
C MET A 140 6.11 10.25 12.96
N ASN A 141 5.37 10.52 11.88
CA ASN A 141 5.26 9.61 10.75
C ASN A 141 6.61 9.39 10.05
N LEU A 142 7.41 10.44 9.92
CA LEU A 142 8.76 10.33 9.38
C LEU A 142 9.64 9.41 10.25
N ILE A 143 9.58 9.57 11.58
CA ILE A 143 10.32 8.74 12.52
C ILE A 143 9.86 7.28 12.45
N ILE A 144 8.53 7.04 12.37
CA ILE A 144 7.98 5.70 12.22
C ILE A 144 8.55 5.02 10.96
N VAL A 145 8.47 5.69 9.82
CA VAL A 145 8.94 5.14 8.54
C VAL A 145 10.45 4.89 8.57
N ALA A 146 11.24 5.88 8.98
CA ALA A 146 12.69 5.77 9.01
C ALA A 146 13.18 4.64 9.94
N THR A 147 12.62 4.57 11.16
CA THR A 147 13.00 3.55 12.13
C THR A 147 12.57 2.16 11.68
N SER A 148 11.37 2.02 11.13
CA SER A 148 10.85 0.74 10.65
C SER A 148 11.67 0.18 9.49
N ILE A 149 12.06 1.03 8.53
CA ILE A 149 12.95 0.64 7.43
C ILE A 149 14.32 0.25 8.01
N GLY A 150 14.86 1.05 8.94
CA GLY A 150 16.14 0.76 9.59
C GLY A 150 16.15 -0.61 10.25
N PHE A 151 15.12 -0.94 11.03
CA PHE A 151 14.99 -2.26 11.65
C PHE A 151 14.84 -3.40 10.63
N GLY A 152 14.10 -3.18 9.56
CA GLY A 152 13.98 -4.15 8.47
C GLY A 152 15.28 -4.40 7.72
N MET A 153 16.20 -3.43 7.70
CA MET A 153 17.51 -3.57 7.06
C MET A 153 18.54 -4.30 7.92
N ILE A 154 18.36 -4.40 9.25
CA ILE A 154 19.34 -5.05 10.15
C ILE A 154 19.67 -6.48 9.71
N PRO A 155 18.70 -7.40 9.49
CA PRO A 155 19.04 -8.77 9.11
C PRO A 155 19.68 -8.87 7.72
N ILE A 156 19.50 -7.87 6.86
CA ILE A 156 20.13 -7.81 5.54
C ILE A 156 21.58 -7.32 5.66
N ALA A 157 21.80 -6.25 6.42
CA ALA A 157 23.11 -5.64 6.60
C ALA A 157 24.02 -6.44 7.52
N ALA A 158 23.45 -7.09 8.54
CA ALA A 158 24.17 -7.89 9.55
C ALA A 158 23.42 -9.20 9.82
N PRO A 159 23.54 -10.23 8.96
CA PRO A 159 22.78 -11.48 9.08
C PRO A 159 22.98 -12.23 10.40
N THR A 160 24.12 -12.04 11.06
CA THR A 160 24.45 -12.70 12.33
C THR A 160 24.01 -11.91 13.57
N PHE A 161 23.43 -10.70 13.39
CA PHE A 161 23.06 -9.83 14.50
C PHE A 161 22.16 -10.52 15.54
N TYR A 162 21.17 -11.28 15.06
CA TYR A 162 20.19 -11.93 15.92
C TYR A 162 20.60 -13.30 16.48
N HIS A 163 21.75 -13.86 16.07
CA HIS A 163 22.20 -15.19 16.53
C HIS A 163 22.46 -15.29 18.04
N HIS A 164 22.70 -14.16 18.70
CA HIS A 164 22.91 -14.12 20.17
C HIS A 164 21.62 -13.96 20.98
N PHE A 165 20.49 -13.84 20.29
CA PHE A 165 19.17 -13.71 20.92
C PHE A 165 18.49 -15.08 21.07
N PRO A 166 17.47 -15.21 21.93
CA PRO A 166 16.70 -16.46 22.03
C PRO A 166 16.14 -16.88 20.67
N ALA A 167 16.08 -18.18 20.41
CA ALA A 167 15.67 -18.74 19.10
C ALA A 167 14.28 -18.24 18.60
N TRP A 168 13.33 -17.99 19.50
CA TRP A 168 12.03 -17.44 19.15
C TRP A 168 12.12 -15.99 18.63
N PHE A 169 13.01 -15.18 19.23
CA PHE A 169 13.25 -13.80 18.84
C PHE A 169 13.97 -13.75 17.48
N GLU A 170 15.02 -14.55 17.33
CA GLU A 170 15.73 -14.70 16.06
C GLU A 170 14.77 -15.08 14.93
N THR A 171 13.91 -16.08 15.13
CA THR A 171 12.94 -16.54 14.11
C THR A 171 12.01 -15.42 13.64
N ILE A 172 11.59 -14.52 14.52
CA ILE A 172 10.68 -13.43 14.21
C ILE A 172 11.42 -12.26 13.54
N PHE A 173 12.53 -11.83 14.13
CA PHE A 173 13.24 -10.61 13.73
C PHE A 173 14.30 -10.82 12.66
N HIS A 174 14.69 -12.05 12.37
CA HIS A 174 15.58 -12.36 11.24
C HIS A 174 14.92 -12.11 9.88
N SER A 175 13.58 -12.08 9.83
CA SER A 175 12.85 -11.60 8.66
C SER A 175 12.77 -10.06 8.66
N GLY A 176 13.35 -9.42 7.66
CA GLY A 176 13.29 -7.96 7.51
C GLY A 176 11.85 -7.43 7.43
N ILE A 177 10.95 -8.19 6.79
CA ILE A 177 9.53 -7.85 6.68
C ILE A 177 8.87 -7.84 8.07
N SER A 178 9.06 -8.92 8.84
CA SER A 178 8.49 -9.03 10.19
C SER A 178 9.05 -7.96 11.13
N SER A 179 10.36 -7.72 11.07
CA SER A 179 11.04 -6.71 11.89
C SER A 179 10.53 -5.30 11.59
N ALA A 180 10.46 -4.93 10.30
CA ALA A 180 9.92 -3.63 9.87
C ALA A 180 8.45 -3.46 10.26
N ALA A 181 7.61 -4.48 10.03
CA ALA A 181 6.18 -4.44 10.33
C ALA A 181 5.90 -4.29 11.84
N ILE A 182 6.58 -5.08 12.67
CA ILE A 182 6.45 -4.98 14.14
C ILE A 182 6.84 -3.58 14.60
N MET A 183 7.98 -3.06 14.13
CA MET A 183 8.43 -1.74 14.52
C MET A 183 7.46 -0.65 14.06
N ALA A 184 6.94 -0.73 12.83
CA ALA A 184 5.94 0.20 12.31
C ALA A 184 4.67 0.20 13.17
N ILE A 185 4.16 -0.99 13.52
CA ILE A 185 2.95 -1.12 14.34
C ILE A 185 3.20 -0.57 15.75
N LEU A 186 4.31 -0.95 16.38
CA LEU A 186 4.64 -0.49 17.74
C LEU A 186 4.80 1.03 17.80
N LEU A 187 5.58 1.62 16.90
CA LEU A 187 5.80 3.06 16.88
C LEU A 187 4.53 3.83 16.52
N ASN A 188 3.74 3.32 15.57
CA ASN A 188 2.46 3.93 15.24
C ASN A 188 1.48 3.89 16.44
N LEU A 189 1.46 2.77 17.17
CA LEU A 189 0.65 2.67 18.38
C LEU A 189 1.11 3.68 19.44
N VAL A 190 2.43 3.78 19.68
CA VAL A 190 2.99 4.68 20.70
C VAL A 190 2.78 6.15 20.33
N PHE A 191 3.05 6.55 19.10
CA PHE A 191 3.04 7.95 18.70
C PHE A 191 1.66 8.47 18.29
N ASN A 192 0.81 7.63 17.72
CA ASN A 192 -0.48 8.06 17.19
C ASN A 192 -1.69 7.61 18.03
N HIS A 193 -1.56 6.57 18.86
CA HIS A 193 -2.68 6.05 19.66
C HIS A 193 -2.52 6.22 21.17
N VAL A 194 -1.28 6.18 21.70
CA VAL A 194 -1.04 6.50 23.12
C VAL A 194 -0.96 8.00 23.23
N LYS A 195 -1.96 8.61 23.90
CA LYS A 195 -2.17 10.07 24.07
C LYS A 195 -1.04 10.78 24.84
N THR A 196 0.20 10.69 24.38
CA THR A 196 1.36 11.30 25.06
C THR A 196 1.91 12.51 24.30
N GLY A 197 1.08 13.24 23.54
CA GLY A 197 1.53 14.49 22.96
C GLY A 197 0.96 14.93 21.63
N ASN A 198 0.11 14.17 20.97
CA ASN A 198 -0.43 14.57 19.68
C ASN A 198 -1.86 14.04 19.47
N SER A 199 -2.80 14.58 20.30
CA SER A 199 -4.19 14.10 20.36
C SER A 199 -5.02 14.36 19.10
N ASP A 200 -4.57 15.21 18.19
CA ASP A 200 -5.39 15.73 17.10
C ASP A 200 -4.93 15.26 15.70
N GLN A 201 -3.92 14.40 15.61
CA GLN A 201 -3.46 13.92 14.31
C GLN A 201 -3.85 12.47 14.07
N GLN A 202 -4.38 12.25 12.87
CA GLN A 202 -4.84 10.94 12.42
C GLN A 202 -3.68 9.96 12.23
N SER A 203 -3.94 8.68 12.47
CA SER A 203 -2.98 7.59 12.23
C SER A 203 -2.54 7.55 10.76
N VAL A 204 -1.33 7.04 10.52
CA VAL A 204 -0.77 6.82 9.16
C VAL A 204 -1.75 6.07 8.24
N PHE A 205 -2.50 5.13 8.79
CA PHE A 205 -3.47 4.33 8.03
C PHE A 205 -4.76 5.09 7.69
N VAL A 206 -5.09 6.14 8.45
CA VAL A 206 -6.30 6.96 8.22
C VAL A 206 -5.99 8.13 7.29
N ALA A 207 -4.77 8.66 7.32
CA ALA A 207 -4.33 9.75 6.45
C ALA A 207 -4.43 9.40 4.94
N ALA A 208 -4.34 8.12 4.59
CA ALA A 208 -4.48 7.66 3.21
C ALA A 208 -5.93 7.66 2.70
N SER A 209 -6.94 7.86 3.57
CA SER A 209 -8.36 7.77 3.23
C SER A 209 -9.07 9.12 3.12
N ASP A 210 -8.42 10.23 3.53
CA ASP A 210 -9.05 11.53 3.48
C ASP A 210 -8.74 12.23 2.16
N ARG A 211 -9.79 12.46 1.38
CA ARG A 211 -9.75 13.26 0.16
C ARG A 211 -9.63 14.73 0.55
N THR A 212 -8.49 15.37 0.22
CA THR A 212 -8.31 16.82 0.35
C THR A 212 -8.44 17.49 -1.02
N LEU A 213 -9.25 18.53 -1.11
CA LEU A 213 -9.35 19.36 -2.30
C LEU A 213 -8.62 20.69 -2.05
N ARG A 214 -7.79 21.10 -3.01
CA ARG A 214 -7.27 22.46 -3.03
C ARG A 214 -8.34 23.38 -3.59
N TYR A 215 -8.38 24.63 -3.13
CA TYR A 215 -9.35 25.62 -3.62
C TYR A 215 -9.29 25.79 -5.14
N GLN A 216 -8.15 25.54 -5.75
CA GLN A 216 -7.97 25.57 -7.22
C GLN A 216 -8.57 24.34 -7.94
N ASP A 217 -8.84 23.28 -7.20
CA ASP A 217 -9.35 22.02 -7.74
C ASP A 217 -10.89 21.94 -7.64
N VAL A 218 -11.59 23.10 -7.63
CA VAL A 218 -13.08 23.14 -7.65
C VAL A 218 -13.64 22.42 -8.88
N ALA A 219 -12.83 22.27 -9.94
CA ALA A 219 -13.12 21.38 -11.06
C ALA A 219 -13.08 19.87 -10.70
N GLY A 220 -12.57 19.54 -9.52
CA GLY A 220 -12.47 18.15 -8.99
C GLY A 220 -13.64 17.75 -8.09
N LEU A 221 -14.72 18.53 -8.02
CA LEU A 221 -15.93 18.14 -7.31
C LEU A 221 -16.52 16.88 -7.95
N SER A 222 -16.84 15.89 -7.15
CA SER A 222 -17.52 14.68 -7.60
C SER A 222 -19.04 14.91 -7.63
N GLU A 223 -19.71 14.22 -8.53
CA GLU A 223 -21.17 14.25 -8.59
C GLU A 223 -21.75 13.78 -7.24
N GLY A 224 -22.53 14.66 -6.59
CA GLY A 224 -23.08 14.42 -5.26
C GLY A 224 -22.36 15.12 -4.11
N ASP A 225 -21.22 15.79 -4.34
CA ASP A 225 -20.59 16.65 -3.35
C ASP A 225 -21.45 17.90 -3.10
N TYR A 226 -21.59 18.33 -1.85
CA TYR A 226 -22.38 19.50 -1.49
C TYR A 226 -21.71 20.37 -0.42
N PHE A 227 -21.99 21.67 -0.44
CA PHE A 227 -21.53 22.60 0.57
C PHE A 227 -22.61 22.82 1.63
N LYS A 228 -22.22 22.74 2.92
CA LYS A 228 -23.06 23.08 4.04
C LYS A 228 -22.22 23.82 5.10
N ASP A 229 -22.72 24.98 5.57
CA ASP A 229 -22.06 25.81 6.57
C ASP A 229 -20.59 26.15 6.24
N GLY A 230 -20.26 26.37 4.96
CA GLY A 230 -18.93 26.72 4.49
C GLY A 230 -17.94 25.53 4.38
N LYS A 231 -18.42 24.31 4.60
CA LYS A 231 -17.66 23.08 4.51
C LYS A 231 -18.17 22.24 3.32
N LEU A 232 -17.24 21.51 2.69
CA LEU A 232 -17.56 20.59 1.62
C LEU A 232 -17.81 19.20 2.18
N PHE A 233 -18.87 18.55 1.76
CA PHE A 233 -19.22 17.18 2.08
C PHE A 233 -19.30 16.34 0.82
N ASP A 234 -18.91 15.07 0.88
CA ASP A 234 -19.11 14.12 -0.18
C ASP A 234 -20.55 13.56 -0.18
N SER A 235 -20.87 12.74 -1.18
CA SER A 235 -22.18 12.10 -1.33
C SER A 235 -22.58 11.22 -0.12
N ASP A 236 -21.62 10.81 0.69
CA ASP A 236 -21.82 9.96 1.86
C ASP A 236 -21.94 10.80 3.15
N GLY A 237 -21.89 12.13 3.04
CA GLY A 237 -22.01 13.07 4.16
C GLY A 237 -20.73 13.23 4.99
N LYS A 238 -19.58 12.78 4.48
CA LYS A 238 -18.28 12.96 5.11
C LYS A 238 -17.70 14.33 4.73
N GLU A 239 -17.17 15.07 5.70
CA GLU A 239 -16.50 16.35 5.47
C GLU A 239 -15.22 16.14 4.63
N VAL A 240 -15.13 16.88 3.51
CA VAL A 240 -13.94 16.93 2.65
C VAL A 240 -13.15 18.19 3.00
N PRO A 241 -11.97 18.11 3.62
CA PRO A 241 -11.22 19.28 4.01
C PRO A 241 -10.73 20.04 2.78
N ILE A 242 -11.00 21.36 2.76
CA ILE A 242 -10.50 22.27 1.73
C ILE A 242 -9.16 22.83 2.23
N VAL A 243 -8.06 22.51 1.53
CA VAL A 243 -6.75 23.07 1.83
C VAL A 243 -6.68 24.46 1.16
N LEU A 244 -6.72 25.50 1.96
CA LEU A 244 -6.41 26.85 1.51
C LEU A 244 -4.92 26.93 1.21
N GLU A 245 -4.55 27.58 0.10
CA GLU A 245 -3.15 27.71 -0.33
C GLU A 245 -2.24 28.20 0.80
N ASP A 246 -0.98 27.71 0.75
CA ASP A 246 0.07 28.04 1.70
C ASP A 246 0.14 29.56 1.95
N GLU A 247 0.09 29.93 3.20
CA GLU A 247 0.32 31.30 3.69
C GLU A 247 1.69 31.89 3.27
N HIS A 248 2.51 31.09 2.59
CA HIS A 248 3.88 31.40 2.12
C HIS A 248 4.00 31.62 0.59
N ALA A 249 2.89 31.62 -0.17
CA ALA A 249 2.94 31.97 -1.57
C ALA A 249 3.21 33.48 -1.71
N PRO A 250 4.13 33.91 -2.59
CA PRO A 250 4.41 35.33 -2.81
C PRO A 250 3.14 36.06 -3.27
N ALA A 251 2.92 37.25 -2.75
CA ALA A 251 1.68 38.06 -2.92
C ALA A 251 1.19 38.26 -4.37
N ALA A 252 2.03 37.98 -5.36
CA ALA A 252 1.68 38.05 -6.80
C ALA A 252 0.81 36.87 -7.31
N ALA A 253 0.67 35.78 -6.51
CA ALA A 253 -0.09 34.59 -6.91
C ALA A 253 -1.44 34.45 -6.20
N ARG A 254 -1.88 35.45 -5.42
CA ARG A 254 -3.18 35.39 -4.73
C ARG A 254 -4.28 35.77 -5.70
N PRO A 255 -5.26 34.90 -5.97
CA PRO A 255 -6.45 35.30 -6.74
C PRO A 255 -7.20 36.39 -5.98
N ARG A 256 -7.62 37.45 -6.69
CA ARG A 256 -8.44 38.52 -6.11
C ARG A 256 -9.69 37.91 -5.50
N SER A 257 -9.91 38.18 -4.21
CA SER A 257 -11.07 37.70 -3.47
C SER A 257 -12.37 38.01 -4.24
N ALA A 258 -13.24 37.04 -4.40
CA ALA A 258 -14.53 37.13 -5.08
C ALA A 258 -15.55 38.03 -4.34
N THR A 259 -15.12 38.84 -3.38
CA THR A 259 -15.98 39.76 -2.60
C THR A 259 -16.32 41.05 -3.31
N SER A 260 -15.82 41.31 -4.56
CA SER A 260 -16.08 42.55 -5.30
C SER A 260 -17.16 42.43 -6.39
N ALA A 261 -17.73 41.26 -6.66
CA ALA A 261 -18.68 41.09 -7.76
C ALA A 261 -20.17 41.15 -7.33
N ALA A 262 -20.46 41.29 -6.03
CA ALA A 262 -21.85 41.34 -5.54
C ALA A 262 -22.39 42.76 -5.25
N ALA A 263 -21.61 43.81 -5.56
CA ALA A 263 -22.01 45.21 -5.23
C ALA A 263 -22.33 46.09 -6.46
N SER A 264 -22.58 45.53 -7.63
CA SER A 264 -22.91 46.35 -8.82
C SER A 264 -24.22 45.98 -9.55
N HIS A 265 -25.16 45.31 -8.89
CA HIS A 265 -26.54 45.18 -9.35
C HIS A 265 -27.51 45.35 -8.16
N VAL A 266 -27.76 46.60 -7.77
CA VAL A 266 -29.02 47.13 -7.27
C VAL A 266 -29.25 48.46 -7.95
#